data_25207be7d6d393f70bd077afc482342f
#
_entry.id   25207be7d6d393f70bd077afc482342f
#
_cell.length_a   1.000
_cell.length_b   1.000
_cell.length_c   1.000
_cell.angle_alpha   90.00
_cell.angle_beta   90.00
_cell.angle_gamma   90.00
#
_symmetry.space_group_name_H-M   'P 1'
#
loop_
_entity.id
_entity.type
_entity.pdbx_description
1 polymer ?
#
loop_
_entity_poly.entity_id
_entity_poly.type
_entity_poly.pdbx_seq_one_letter_code
_entity_poly.pdbx_strand_id
1 'polypeptide(L)'
;MIKESFRKYLEEAIGSENALVAFSAFDAPASVSVRKNPFKSGLVPQGRQVPWCVHGRLLAERPQFTLDPHFHGGAYYVQDSSSMFVGHVFRMLLSQVDMPQGRPVRVLDLCAAPGGKTTDIAASLREIFGDRFLLVSNEVMKQRVGILADNVALWGDPNVVVTSDDPRAFASLPGFFDVIVADVPCSGEGMFRKDEEAQNQWSEDNVALCEARQRRIVADVWPALAQGGIFVYSTCTFNKYENDGNMDWISNELGAEHMTGNDIVGISDGVIKTAYGYSLVPGFVEGEGQYCGALRKTSEVEFREIRERHQRPGKGGKETPMPKGLEKLLNRDASFRMKGDTVTAVPAAIAQLVASLEQNLHIVAAGTAVGTAKGSILVPDADLALSLILKEDAFPSVEVDRKTALAYLHRDAITLPPETDKGYVVIKHEGLPLGFVKNLGNRCNSLHPQSRRIRMDINR
;
A
#
# COMPACT_ATOMS: atom_id res chain seq x y z
N MET A 1 -7.72 5.13 -31.07
CA MET A 1 -8.52 4.00 -31.62
C MET A 1 -7.82 2.71 -31.24
N ILE A 2 -8.52 1.78 -30.60
CA ILE A 2 -7.99 0.49 -30.15
C ILE A 2 -7.49 -0.30 -31.36
N LYS A 3 -6.27 -0.87 -31.28
CA LYS A 3 -5.62 -1.61 -32.39
C LYS A 3 -6.31 -2.96 -32.62
N GLU A 4 -6.38 -3.41 -33.88
CA GLU A 4 -6.96 -4.71 -34.24
C GLU A 4 -6.18 -5.88 -33.61
N SER A 5 -4.87 -5.75 -33.47
CA SER A 5 -4.04 -6.76 -32.79
C SER A 5 -4.40 -6.91 -31.30
N PHE A 6 -4.74 -5.81 -30.59
CA PHE A 6 -5.24 -5.90 -29.22
C PHE A 6 -6.56 -6.69 -29.15
N ARG A 7 -7.45 -6.49 -30.12
CA ARG A 7 -8.70 -7.25 -30.19
C ARG A 7 -8.45 -8.76 -30.21
N LYS A 8 -7.53 -9.19 -31.05
CA LYS A 8 -7.15 -10.60 -31.14
C LYS A 8 -6.61 -11.12 -29.80
N TYR A 9 -5.75 -10.38 -29.12
CA TYR A 9 -5.20 -10.75 -27.82
C TYR A 9 -6.29 -10.88 -26.74
N LEU A 10 -7.25 -9.98 -26.74
CA LEU A 10 -8.39 -10.05 -25.83
C LEU A 10 -9.30 -11.25 -26.14
N GLU A 11 -9.59 -11.51 -27.42
CA GLU A 11 -10.37 -12.68 -27.87
C GLU A 11 -9.69 -14.00 -27.47
N GLU A 12 -8.37 -14.08 -27.57
CA GLU A 12 -7.58 -15.24 -27.13
C GLU A 12 -7.61 -15.44 -25.62
N ALA A 13 -7.74 -14.36 -24.84
CA ALA A 13 -7.72 -14.40 -23.37
C ALA A 13 -9.08 -14.75 -22.77
N ILE A 14 -10.18 -14.17 -23.29
CA ILE A 14 -11.51 -14.27 -22.66
C ILE A 14 -12.60 -14.86 -23.60
N GLY A 15 -12.25 -15.21 -24.83
CA GLY A 15 -13.18 -15.69 -25.85
C GLY A 15 -13.86 -14.55 -26.64
N SER A 16 -14.26 -14.84 -27.88
CA SER A 16 -14.77 -13.81 -28.81
C SER A 16 -16.06 -13.14 -28.35
N GLU A 17 -16.97 -13.88 -27.73
CA GLU A 17 -18.24 -13.32 -27.22
C GLU A 17 -17.99 -12.32 -26.07
N ASN A 18 -17.14 -12.69 -25.12
CA ASN A 18 -16.77 -11.80 -24.01
C ASN A 18 -15.99 -10.58 -24.50
N ALA A 19 -15.10 -10.76 -25.48
CA ALA A 19 -14.35 -9.66 -26.05
C ALA A 19 -15.24 -8.59 -26.69
N LEU A 20 -16.34 -8.96 -27.33
CA LEU A 20 -17.31 -8.01 -27.88
C LEU A 20 -17.95 -7.15 -26.80
N VAL A 21 -18.32 -7.74 -25.65
CA VAL A 21 -18.88 -7.01 -24.51
C VAL A 21 -17.85 -6.03 -23.95
N ALA A 22 -16.60 -6.50 -23.77
CA ALA A 22 -15.50 -5.67 -23.26
C ALA A 22 -15.21 -4.48 -24.18
N PHE A 23 -15.18 -4.67 -25.50
CA PHE A 23 -14.95 -3.59 -26.48
C PHE A 23 -15.98 -2.46 -26.34
N SER A 24 -17.26 -2.82 -26.19
CA SER A 24 -18.33 -1.82 -26.01
C SER A 24 -18.13 -1.02 -24.72
N ALA A 25 -17.48 -1.57 -23.71
CA ALA A 25 -17.27 -0.93 -22.43
C ALA A 25 -16.02 -0.01 -22.40
N PHE A 26 -15.08 -0.17 -23.33
CA PHE A 26 -13.90 0.71 -23.39
C PHE A 26 -14.24 2.16 -23.77
N ASP A 27 -15.35 2.41 -24.43
CA ASP A 27 -15.83 3.75 -24.76
C ASP A 27 -16.61 4.41 -23.60
N ALA A 28 -16.96 3.65 -22.55
CA ALA A 28 -17.66 4.18 -21.39
C ALA A 28 -16.73 4.95 -20.45
N PRO A 29 -17.22 5.91 -19.68
CA PRO A 29 -16.44 6.63 -18.68
C PRO A 29 -15.81 5.68 -17.66
N ALA A 30 -14.58 6.00 -17.22
CA ALA A 30 -13.89 5.26 -16.19
C ALA A 30 -14.66 5.28 -14.86
N SER A 31 -14.72 4.14 -14.17
CA SER A 31 -15.34 4.01 -12.87
C SER A 31 -14.53 4.71 -11.77
N VAL A 32 -15.19 5.10 -10.70
CA VAL A 32 -14.54 5.71 -9.52
C VAL A 32 -14.92 4.92 -8.29
N SER A 33 -13.94 4.58 -7.49
CA SER A 33 -14.14 3.87 -6.24
C SER A 33 -13.14 4.29 -5.16
N VAL A 34 -13.52 4.05 -3.91
CA VAL A 34 -12.71 4.31 -2.73
C VAL A 34 -12.75 3.11 -1.80
N ARG A 35 -11.72 2.95 -0.99
CA ARG A 35 -11.64 1.92 0.04
C ARG A 35 -11.41 2.56 1.41
N LYS A 36 -12.35 2.31 2.33
CA LYS A 36 -12.29 2.80 3.72
C LYS A 36 -11.09 2.21 4.46
N ASN A 37 -10.47 3.02 5.31
CA ASN A 37 -9.57 2.55 6.35
C ASN A 37 -10.39 2.08 7.56
N PRO A 38 -10.46 0.78 7.87
CA PRO A 38 -11.31 0.27 8.95
C PRO A 38 -10.83 0.67 10.35
N PHE A 39 -9.60 1.15 10.48
CA PHE A 39 -8.96 1.50 11.75
C PHE A 39 -8.95 3.01 12.05
N LYS A 40 -9.52 3.82 11.16
CA LYS A 40 -9.64 5.26 11.37
C LYS A 40 -11.10 5.69 11.40
N SER A 41 -11.37 6.65 12.28
CA SER A 41 -12.62 7.44 12.23
C SER A 41 -12.65 8.27 10.94
N GLY A 42 -13.76 8.87 10.66
CA GLY A 42 -13.94 9.74 9.51
C GLY A 42 -14.93 9.18 8.48
N LEU A 43 -15.48 10.10 7.73
CA LEU A 43 -16.47 9.79 6.71
C LEU A 43 -15.79 9.29 5.43
N VAL A 44 -16.54 8.49 4.69
CA VAL A 44 -16.14 7.97 3.38
C VAL A 44 -17.25 8.37 2.39
N PRO A 45 -16.91 8.79 1.16
CA PRO A 45 -17.90 9.09 0.15
C PRO A 45 -18.94 7.98 -0.01
N GLN A 46 -20.23 8.35 -0.08
CA GLN A 46 -21.33 7.40 -0.23
C GLN A 46 -21.27 6.69 -1.59
N GLY A 47 -21.57 5.38 -1.60
CA GLY A 47 -21.52 4.60 -2.83
C GLY A 47 -21.99 3.16 -2.61
N ARG A 48 -22.19 2.42 -3.71
CA ARG A 48 -22.50 0.99 -3.67
C ARG A 48 -21.27 0.21 -3.19
N GLN A 49 -21.50 -0.85 -2.45
CA GLN A 49 -20.42 -1.72 -2.01
C GLN A 49 -19.76 -2.41 -3.21
N VAL A 50 -18.43 -2.47 -3.22
CA VAL A 50 -17.67 -3.32 -4.14
C VAL A 50 -17.91 -4.79 -3.75
N PRO A 51 -18.33 -5.67 -4.66
CA PRO A 51 -18.76 -7.03 -4.30
C PRO A 51 -17.70 -7.85 -3.54
N TRP A 52 -16.44 -7.70 -3.88
CA TRP A 52 -15.30 -8.44 -3.30
C TRP A 52 -14.53 -7.64 -2.23
N CYS A 53 -15.00 -6.44 -1.85
CA CYS A 53 -14.34 -5.64 -0.84
C CYS A 53 -15.36 -4.97 0.09
N VAL A 54 -15.47 -5.47 1.33
CA VAL A 54 -16.41 -4.96 2.34
C VAL A 54 -16.19 -3.46 2.63
N HIS A 55 -14.94 -3.00 2.54
CA HIS A 55 -14.55 -1.60 2.74
C HIS A 55 -14.61 -0.76 1.44
N GLY A 56 -14.82 -1.39 0.29
CA GLY A 56 -14.88 -0.74 -1.02
C GLY A 56 -16.23 -0.08 -1.29
N ARG A 57 -16.22 1.10 -1.93
CA ARG A 57 -17.41 1.82 -2.40
C ARG A 57 -17.22 2.28 -3.84
N LEU A 58 -18.14 1.90 -4.70
CA LEU A 58 -18.29 2.42 -6.07
C LEU A 58 -19.08 3.71 -6.00
N LEU A 59 -18.53 4.79 -6.53
CA LEU A 59 -19.14 6.12 -6.48
C LEU A 59 -19.89 6.41 -7.77
N ALA A 60 -21.03 7.11 -7.65
CA ALA A 60 -21.78 7.56 -8.82
C ALA A 60 -21.05 8.67 -9.60
N GLU A 61 -20.31 9.51 -8.89
CA GLU A 61 -19.57 10.65 -9.45
C GLU A 61 -18.19 10.75 -8.78
N ARG A 62 -17.24 11.37 -9.49
CA ARG A 62 -15.91 11.63 -8.95
C ARG A 62 -15.91 12.91 -8.11
N PRO A 63 -15.80 12.82 -6.77
CA PRO A 63 -15.71 14.02 -5.93
C PRO A 63 -14.33 14.68 -6.06
N GLN A 64 -14.24 15.90 -5.56
CA GLN A 64 -12.99 16.64 -5.41
C GLN A 64 -12.24 16.14 -4.18
N PHE A 65 -11.61 14.97 -4.28
CA PHE A 65 -10.89 14.34 -3.15
C PHE A 65 -9.88 15.25 -2.48
N THR A 66 -9.21 16.12 -3.23
CA THR A 66 -8.23 17.09 -2.70
C THR A 66 -8.85 18.08 -1.71
N LEU A 67 -10.15 18.36 -1.81
CA LEU A 67 -10.88 19.25 -0.89
C LEU A 67 -11.65 18.48 0.19
N ASP A 68 -11.33 17.22 0.41
CA ASP A 68 -11.92 16.41 1.47
C ASP A 68 -10.91 16.21 2.61
N PRO A 69 -11.11 16.78 3.81
CA PRO A 69 -10.23 16.58 4.95
C PRO A 69 -10.06 15.10 5.33
N HIS A 70 -11.10 14.26 5.13
CA HIS A 70 -11.05 12.84 5.44
C HIS A 70 -10.06 12.07 4.57
N PHE A 71 -9.89 12.48 3.30
CA PHE A 71 -8.87 11.93 2.42
C PHE A 71 -7.45 12.20 2.98
N HIS A 72 -7.20 13.43 3.42
CA HIS A 72 -5.90 13.85 3.98
C HIS A 72 -5.61 13.24 5.36
N GLY A 73 -6.65 12.91 6.13
CA GLY A 73 -6.54 12.17 7.39
C GLY A 73 -6.37 10.66 7.21
N GLY A 74 -6.43 10.15 5.95
CA GLY A 74 -6.29 8.74 5.62
C GLY A 74 -7.48 7.88 6.06
N ALA A 75 -8.71 8.45 6.11
CA ALA A 75 -9.93 7.70 6.38
C ALA A 75 -10.29 6.73 5.23
N TYR A 76 -9.83 7.02 4.03
CA TYR A 76 -9.99 6.16 2.87
C TYR A 76 -8.87 6.36 1.84
N TYR A 77 -8.75 5.39 0.93
CA TYR A 77 -7.85 5.41 -0.22
C TYR A 77 -8.68 5.41 -1.52
N VAL A 78 -8.32 6.25 -2.49
CA VAL A 78 -8.92 6.22 -3.83
C VAL A 78 -8.28 5.08 -4.61
N GLN A 79 -9.03 4.01 -4.83
CA GLN A 79 -8.54 2.79 -5.46
C GLN A 79 -9.56 2.26 -6.46
N ASP A 80 -9.08 1.75 -7.59
CA ASP A 80 -9.90 1.05 -8.56
C ASP A 80 -10.52 -0.22 -7.95
N SER A 81 -11.80 -0.46 -8.21
CA SER A 81 -12.52 -1.60 -7.66
C SER A 81 -11.93 -2.94 -8.10
N SER A 82 -11.49 -3.07 -9.35
CA SER A 82 -10.85 -4.29 -9.86
C SER A 82 -9.54 -4.55 -9.10
N SER A 83 -8.76 -3.48 -8.80
CA SER A 83 -7.51 -3.61 -8.03
C SER A 83 -7.75 -4.09 -6.58
N MET A 84 -8.94 -3.84 -5.99
CA MET A 84 -9.31 -4.37 -4.67
C MET A 84 -9.52 -5.90 -4.67
N PHE A 85 -9.69 -6.51 -5.85
CA PHE A 85 -9.84 -7.97 -5.97
C PHE A 85 -8.57 -8.72 -5.56
N VAL A 86 -7.39 -8.13 -5.75
CA VAL A 86 -6.13 -8.71 -5.27
C VAL A 86 -6.16 -8.88 -3.74
N GLY A 87 -6.69 -7.88 -3.01
CA GLY A 87 -6.91 -7.98 -1.57
C GLY A 87 -7.93 -9.05 -1.18
N HIS A 88 -8.97 -9.28 -2.00
CA HIS A 88 -9.91 -10.39 -1.80
C HIS A 88 -9.21 -11.74 -1.90
N VAL A 89 -8.50 -12.00 -2.98
CA VAL A 89 -7.72 -13.23 -3.18
C VAL A 89 -6.72 -13.43 -2.04
N PHE A 90 -5.98 -12.38 -1.67
CA PHE A 90 -5.05 -12.42 -0.55
C PHE A 90 -5.72 -12.86 0.76
N ARG A 91 -6.87 -12.27 1.14
CA ARG A 91 -7.60 -12.64 2.36
C ARG A 91 -8.10 -14.09 2.34
N MET A 92 -8.61 -14.54 1.21
CA MET A 92 -9.10 -15.91 1.05
C MET A 92 -7.97 -16.94 1.23
N LEU A 93 -6.81 -16.65 0.66
CA LEU A 93 -5.63 -17.52 0.73
C LEU A 93 -5.03 -17.58 2.15
N LEU A 94 -5.04 -16.47 2.89
CA LEU A 94 -4.56 -16.44 4.28
C LEU A 94 -5.34 -17.41 5.19
N SER A 95 -6.62 -17.67 4.90
CA SER A 95 -7.43 -18.62 5.65
C SER A 95 -7.12 -20.10 5.34
N GLN A 96 -6.40 -20.36 4.25
CA GLN A 96 -6.10 -21.71 3.74
C GLN A 96 -4.66 -22.17 4.04
N VAL A 97 -3.84 -21.31 4.61
CA VAL A 97 -2.43 -21.60 4.88
C VAL A 97 -2.16 -21.54 6.37
N ASP A 98 -1.43 -22.53 6.85
CA ASP A 98 -0.93 -22.54 8.24
C ASP A 98 0.09 -21.40 8.42
N MET A 99 -0.40 -20.30 8.98
CA MET A 99 0.45 -19.16 9.29
C MET A 99 1.35 -19.46 10.49
N PRO A 100 2.59 -18.94 10.51
CA PRO A 100 3.55 -19.22 11.55
C PRO A 100 3.00 -18.94 12.95
N GLN A 101 3.10 -19.92 13.83
CA GLN A 101 2.82 -19.74 15.25
C GLN A 101 4.05 -19.21 15.97
N GLY A 102 3.87 -18.27 16.88
CA GLY A 102 4.95 -17.77 17.75
C GLY A 102 5.86 -16.67 17.14
N ARG A 103 5.68 -16.29 15.88
CA ARG A 103 6.36 -15.16 15.25
C ARG A 103 5.41 -14.33 14.38
N PRO A 104 5.75 -13.06 14.07
CA PRO A 104 4.97 -12.27 13.11
C PRO A 104 4.96 -12.91 11.72
N VAL A 105 3.82 -12.80 11.02
CA VAL A 105 3.68 -13.12 9.61
C VAL A 105 4.45 -12.09 8.79
N ARG A 106 5.22 -12.51 7.79
CA ARG A 106 6.09 -11.66 6.97
C ARG A 106 5.58 -11.64 5.53
N VAL A 107 5.15 -10.48 5.09
CA VAL A 107 4.56 -10.26 3.76
C VAL A 107 5.39 -9.25 3.00
N LEU A 108 5.58 -9.49 1.70
CA LEU A 108 6.18 -8.55 0.75
C LEU A 108 5.15 -8.13 -0.29
N ASP A 109 4.93 -6.83 -0.45
CA ASP A 109 4.31 -6.20 -1.62
C ASP A 109 5.46 -5.67 -2.50
N LEU A 110 5.74 -6.38 -3.60
CA LEU A 110 7.00 -6.24 -4.34
C LEU A 110 7.05 -5.01 -5.25
N CYS A 111 5.94 -4.65 -5.88
CA CYS A 111 5.82 -3.54 -6.82
C CYS A 111 4.72 -2.58 -6.34
N ALA A 112 4.93 -1.99 -5.16
CA ALA A 112 3.88 -1.50 -4.29
C ALA A 112 3.28 -0.14 -4.66
N ALA A 113 4.06 0.75 -5.34
CA ALA A 113 3.59 2.11 -5.59
C ALA A 113 2.38 2.16 -6.55
N PRO A 114 1.40 3.03 -6.26
CA PRO A 114 1.41 4.11 -5.26
C PRO A 114 0.94 3.72 -3.85
N GLY A 115 0.63 2.44 -3.53
CA GLY A 115 0.29 1.98 -2.19
C GLY A 115 -1.15 1.49 -2.00
N GLY A 116 -1.96 1.41 -3.07
CA GLY A 116 -3.35 0.95 -2.97
C GLY A 116 -3.45 -0.50 -2.47
N LYS A 117 -2.64 -1.41 -3.04
CA LYS A 117 -2.57 -2.81 -2.62
C LYS A 117 -1.89 -2.95 -1.26
N THR A 118 -0.79 -2.22 -1.02
CA THR A 118 -0.12 -2.15 0.29
C THR A 118 -1.09 -1.85 1.43
N THR A 119 -1.90 -0.80 1.28
CA THR A 119 -2.84 -0.37 2.33
C THR A 119 -4.02 -1.32 2.51
N ASP A 120 -4.43 -2.05 1.48
CA ASP A 120 -5.44 -3.13 1.57
C ASP A 120 -4.87 -4.36 2.31
N ILE A 121 -3.66 -4.78 1.94
CA ILE A 121 -2.93 -5.87 2.59
C ILE A 121 -2.68 -5.53 4.07
N ALA A 122 -2.23 -4.30 4.39
CA ALA A 122 -2.00 -3.85 5.76
C ALA A 122 -3.29 -3.93 6.60
N ALA A 123 -4.43 -3.46 6.06
CA ALA A 123 -5.71 -3.57 6.74
C ALA A 123 -6.09 -5.03 7.01
N SER A 124 -5.97 -5.89 6.01
CA SER A 124 -6.29 -7.32 6.12
C SER A 124 -5.42 -8.03 7.15
N LEU A 125 -4.11 -7.75 7.15
CA LEU A 125 -3.17 -8.32 8.12
C LEU A 125 -3.49 -7.86 9.54
N ARG A 126 -3.85 -6.59 9.71
CA ARG A 126 -4.21 -6.04 11.02
C ARG A 126 -5.51 -6.60 11.55
N GLU A 127 -6.52 -6.80 10.69
CA GLU A 127 -7.78 -7.46 11.06
C GLU A 127 -7.56 -8.91 11.52
N ILE A 128 -6.68 -9.66 10.84
CA ILE A 128 -6.47 -11.10 11.10
C ILE A 128 -5.44 -11.34 12.21
N PHE A 129 -4.33 -10.63 12.22
CA PHE A 129 -3.16 -10.91 13.08
C PHE A 129 -2.91 -9.85 14.17
N GLY A 130 -3.70 -8.75 14.20
CA GLY A 130 -3.45 -7.63 15.11
C GLY A 130 -2.09 -7.00 14.85
N ASP A 131 -1.20 -7.01 15.86
CA ASP A 131 0.16 -6.44 15.73
C ASP A 131 1.22 -7.48 15.28
N ARG A 132 0.83 -8.74 15.04
CA ARG A 132 1.75 -9.84 14.75
C ARG A 132 2.00 -10.04 13.26
N PHE A 133 2.32 -8.97 12.54
CA PHE A 133 2.76 -9.03 11.14
C PHE A 133 3.82 -7.99 10.83
N LEU A 134 4.58 -8.23 9.78
CA LEU A 134 5.48 -7.29 9.12
C LEU A 134 5.08 -7.25 7.64
N LEU A 135 4.75 -6.07 7.13
CA LEU A 135 4.54 -5.84 5.71
C LEU A 135 5.69 -4.99 5.15
N VAL A 136 6.45 -5.57 4.22
CA VAL A 136 7.46 -4.85 3.44
C VAL A 136 6.84 -4.44 2.11
N SER A 137 6.91 -3.15 1.77
CA SER A 137 6.35 -2.59 0.54
C SER A 137 7.48 -1.97 -0.26
N ASN A 138 7.80 -2.58 -1.40
CA ASN A 138 8.94 -2.21 -2.21
C ASN A 138 8.56 -1.47 -3.50
N GLU A 139 9.34 -0.47 -3.86
CA GLU A 139 9.25 0.20 -5.16
C GLU A 139 10.64 0.55 -5.67
N VAL A 140 10.99 0.03 -6.84
CA VAL A 140 12.32 0.24 -7.45
C VAL A 140 12.50 1.66 -8.00
N MET A 141 11.41 2.30 -8.44
CA MET A 141 11.45 3.63 -9.05
C MET A 141 11.51 4.72 -7.99
N LYS A 142 12.66 5.39 -7.86
CA LYS A 142 12.89 6.46 -6.87
C LYS A 142 11.84 7.58 -6.90
N GLN A 143 11.28 7.89 -8.06
CA GLN A 143 10.23 8.91 -8.20
C GLN A 143 8.90 8.47 -7.60
N ARG A 144 8.62 7.16 -7.57
CA ARG A 144 7.36 6.59 -7.07
C ARG A 144 7.43 6.17 -5.60
N VAL A 145 8.63 5.84 -5.09
CA VAL A 145 8.77 5.39 -3.70
C VAL A 145 8.39 6.47 -2.68
N GLY A 146 8.62 7.75 -3.01
CA GLY A 146 8.18 8.87 -2.16
C GLY A 146 6.65 8.93 -2.02
N ILE A 147 5.92 8.69 -3.13
CA ILE A 147 4.45 8.63 -3.12
C ILE A 147 3.95 7.45 -2.29
N LEU A 148 4.60 6.29 -2.42
CA LEU A 148 4.30 5.11 -1.61
C LEU A 148 4.48 5.40 -0.12
N ALA A 149 5.62 5.99 0.27
CA ALA A 149 5.90 6.32 1.65
C ALA A 149 4.89 7.31 2.24
N ASP A 150 4.51 8.34 1.49
CA ASP A 150 3.48 9.30 1.89
C ASP A 150 2.11 8.63 2.07
N ASN A 151 1.69 7.75 1.16
CA ASN A 151 0.41 7.04 1.26
C ASN A 151 0.38 6.03 2.41
N VAL A 152 1.50 5.35 2.69
CA VAL A 152 1.65 4.45 3.85
C VAL A 152 1.56 5.27 5.16
N ALA A 153 2.22 6.42 5.23
CA ALA A 153 2.16 7.30 6.40
C ALA A 153 0.75 7.86 6.63
N LEU A 154 0.04 8.28 5.56
CA LEU A 154 -1.37 8.68 5.63
C LEU A 154 -2.28 7.53 6.10
N TRP A 155 -2.03 6.31 5.65
CA TRP A 155 -2.77 5.14 6.10
C TRP A 155 -2.55 4.86 7.59
N GLY A 156 -1.32 5.08 8.08
CA GLY A 156 -0.97 5.14 9.48
C GLY A 156 -0.67 3.81 10.16
N ASP A 157 -0.52 2.71 9.42
CA ASP A 157 -0.17 1.42 10.01
C ASP A 157 1.34 1.33 10.32
N PRO A 158 1.74 1.21 11.61
CA PRO A 158 3.15 1.22 12.00
C PRO A 158 3.90 -0.08 11.68
N ASN A 159 3.21 -1.13 11.22
CA ASN A 159 3.82 -2.43 10.88
C ASN A 159 4.27 -2.51 9.41
N VAL A 160 4.19 -1.39 8.68
CA VAL A 160 4.62 -1.30 7.28
C VAL A 160 6.03 -0.72 7.18
N VAL A 161 6.87 -1.36 6.37
CA VAL A 161 8.22 -0.92 6.02
C VAL A 161 8.28 -0.65 4.52
N VAL A 162 8.74 0.53 4.13
CA VAL A 162 8.91 0.92 2.72
C VAL A 162 10.38 0.76 2.34
N THR A 163 10.63 0.02 1.25
CA THR A 163 11.98 -0.20 0.69
C THR A 163 12.06 0.29 -0.76
N SER A 164 13.30 0.51 -1.24
CA SER A 164 13.55 0.90 -2.61
C SER A 164 14.71 0.09 -3.19
N ASP A 165 14.41 -1.15 -3.57
CA ASP A 165 15.39 -2.10 -4.04
C ASP A 165 14.97 -2.79 -5.34
N ASP A 166 15.94 -3.23 -6.14
CA ASP A 166 15.71 -4.17 -7.25
C ASP A 166 15.26 -5.52 -6.69
N PRO A 167 14.32 -6.25 -7.32
CA PRO A 167 13.83 -7.54 -6.84
C PRO A 167 14.92 -8.55 -6.47
N ARG A 168 16.05 -8.57 -7.17
CA ARG A 168 17.19 -9.47 -6.86
C ARG A 168 17.85 -9.22 -5.49
N ALA A 169 17.69 -8.03 -4.91
CA ALA A 169 18.22 -7.75 -3.57
C ALA A 169 17.57 -8.64 -2.51
N PHE A 170 16.31 -9.02 -2.73
CA PHE A 170 15.54 -9.89 -1.84
C PHE A 170 16.07 -11.34 -1.81
N ALA A 171 16.85 -11.77 -2.81
CA ALA A 171 17.52 -13.07 -2.79
C ALA A 171 18.53 -13.21 -1.63
N SER A 172 18.95 -12.09 -1.01
CA SER A 172 19.75 -12.10 0.23
C SER A 172 18.95 -12.51 1.48
N LEU A 173 17.64 -12.68 1.37
CA LEU A 173 16.70 -13.03 2.43
C LEU A 173 15.98 -14.37 2.11
N PRO A 174 16.69 -15.49 1.91
CA PRO A 174 16.09 -16.75 1.45
C PRO A 174 15.04 -17.25 2.44
N GLY A 175 13.84 -17.58 1.93
CA GLY A 175 12.74 -18.08 2.74
C GLY A 175 12.20 -17.10 3.80
N PHE A 176 12.51 -15.81 3.68
CA PHE A 176 12.13 -14.83 4.70
C PHE A 176 10.61 -14.55 4.71
N PHE A 177 9.98 -14.46 3.55
CA PHE A 177 8.57 -14.08 3.44
C PHE A 177 7.64 -15.31 3.39
N ASP A 178 6.56 -15.23 4.14
CA ASP A 178 5.48 -16.23 4.13
C ASP A 178 4.54 -16.01 2.93
N VAL A 179 4.36 -14.74 2.52
CA VAL A 179 3.56 -14.36 1.36
C VAL A 179 4.30 -13.26 0.58
N ILE A 180 4.30 -13.39 -0.75
CA ILE A 180 4.73 -12.32 -1.66
C ILE A 180 3.55 -11.97 -2.56
N VAL A 181 3.19 -10.68 -2.62
CA VAL A 181 2.23 -10.11 -3.57
C VAL A 181 3.04 -9.33 -4.61
N ALA A 182 2.85 -9.64 -5.87
CA ALA A 182 3.57 -9.02 -6.97
C ALA A 182 2.57 -8.50 -8.02
N ASP A 183 2.21 -7.21 -7.90
CA ASP A 183 1.50 -6.49 -8.96
C ASP A 183 2.52 -5.97 -9.96
N VAL A 184 2.91 -6.84 -10.88
CA VAL A 184 4.08 -6.61 -11.74
C VAL A 184 3.82 -5.58 -12.84
N PRO A 185 4.84 -4.80 -13.26
CA PRO A 185 4.72 -3.90 -14.40
C PRO A 185 4.29 -4.67 -15.65
N CYS A 186 3.25 -4.19 -16.35
CA CYS A 186 2.63 -4.87 -17.48
C CYS A 186 2.35 -3.90 -18.64
N SER A 187 1.79 -4.42 -19.74
CA SER A 187 1.44 -3.63 -20.94
C SER A 187 0.31 -2.60 -20.70
N GLY A 188 -0.41 -2.69 -19.54
CA GLY A 188 -1.31 -1.65 -19.08
C GLY A 188 -2.66 -1.57 -19.79
N GLU A 189 -3.20 -2.65 -20.31
CA GLU A 189 -4.48 -2.69 -21.04
C GLU A 189 -5.66 -2.20 -20.21
N GLY A 190 -5.65 -2.43 -18.88
CA GLY A 190 -6.62 -1.89 -17.93
C GLY A 190 -6.53 -0.37 -17.71
N MET A 191 -5.57 0.32 -18.33
CA MET A 191 -5.48 1.78 -18.28
C MET A 191 -6.13 2.47 -19.47
N PHE A 192 -6.60 1.73 -20.48
CA PHE A 192 -7.07 2.28 -21.75
C PHE A 192 -8.22 3.28 -21.64
N ARG A 193 -9.08 3.17 -20.63
CA ARG A 193 -10.15 4.15 -20.36
C ARG A 193 -9.69 5.41 -19.65
N LYS A 194 -8.53 5.35 -19.00
CA LYS A 194 -7.97 6.45 -18.17
C LYS A 194 -6.85 7.20 -18.85
N ASP A 195 -6.15 6.55 -19.78
CA ASP A 195 -4.91 7.06 -20.36
C ASP A 195 -4.82 6.66 -21.85
N GLU A 196 -5.02 7.65 -22.73
CA GLU A 196 -4.86 7.47 -24.17
C GLU A 196 -3.43 7.11 -24.57
N GLU A 197 -2.43 7.52 -23.80
CA GLU A 197 -1.04 7.20 -24.05
C GLU A 197 -0.80 5.69 -23.85
N ALA A 198 -1.47 5.05 -22.90
CA ALA A 198 -1.40 3.60 -22.72
C ALA A 198 -1.90 2.84 -23.98
N GLN A 199 -2.97 3.33 -24.64
CA GLN A 199 -3.42 2.75 -25.92
C GLN A 199 -2.40 2.92 -27.03
N ASN A 200 -1.73 4.09 -27.10
CA ASN A 200 -0.76 4.40 -28.15
C ASN A 200 0.52 3.57 -27.99
N GLN A 201 0.99 3.38 -26.77
CA GLN A 201 2.20 2.62 -26.43
C GLN A 201 2.01 1.10 -26.54
N TRP A 202 0.79 0.61 -26.44
CA TRP A 202 0.52 -0.82 -26.52
C TRP A 202 0.93 -1.40 -27.88
N SER A 203 1.64 -2.51 -27.87
CA SER A 203 2.03 -3.29 -29.05
C SER A 203 2.34 -4.73 -28.64
N GLU A 204 2.33 -5.65 -29.59
CA GLU A 204 2.73 -7.04 -29.38
C GLU A 204 4.17 -7.14 -28.86
N ASP A 205 5.09 -6.32 -29.38
CA ASP A 205 6.47 -6.25 -28.90
C ASP A 205 6.54 -5.75 -27.45
N ASN A 206 5.69 -4.77 -27.07
CA ASN A 206 5.63 -4.30 -25.69
C ASN A 206 5.07 -5.36 -24.75
N VAL A 207 4.08 -6.15 -25.16
CA VAL A 207 3.57 -7.30 -24.39
C VAL A 207 4.69 -8.32 -24.16
N ALA A 208 5.43 -8.71 -25.22
CA ALA A 208 6.55 -9.66 -25.09
C ALA A 208 7.67 -9.13 -24.18
N LEU A 209 7.97 -7.83 -24.26
CA LEU A 209 8.96 -7.18 -23.38
C LEU A 209 8.49 -7.17 -21.91
N CYS A 210 7.20 -6.92 -21.67
CA CYS A 210 6.60 -6.94 -20.33
C CYS A 210 6.59 -8.37 -19.76
N GLU A 211 6.19 -9.37 -20.54
CA GLU A 211 6.25 -10.79 -20.17
C GLU A 211 7.66 -11.19 -19.71
N ALA A 212 8.69 -10.91 -20.51
CA ALA A 212 10.08 -11.23 -20.16
C ALA A 212 10.54 -10.49 -18.89
N ARG A 213 10.15 -9.23 -18.71
CA ARG A 213 10.45 -8.44 -17.51
C ARG A 213 9.80 -9.03 -16.27
N GLN A 214 8.54 -9.46 -16.37
CA GLN A 214 7.78 -10.07 -15.29
C GLN A 214 8.43 -11.37 -14.84
N ARG A 215 8.82 -12.25 -15.77
CA ARG A 215 9.56 -13.49 -15.47
C ARG A 215 10.86 -13.20 -14.73
N ARG A 216 11.63 -12.19 -15.16
CA ARG A 216 12.85 -11.78 -14.45
C ARG A 216 12.55 -11.33 -13.03
N ILE A 217 11.55 -10.44 -12.83
CA ILE A 217 11.17 -9.92 -11.52
C ILE A 217 10.79 -11.06 -10.58
N VAL A 218 9.98 -12.00 -11.06
CA VAL A 218 9.53 -13.16 -10.26
C VAL A 218 10.70 -14.09 -9.94
N ALA A 219 11.55 -14.44 -10.91
CA ALA A 219 12.71 -15.27 -10.68
C ALA A 219 13.68 -14.66 -9.66
N ASP A 220 13.91 -13.35 -9.75
CA ASP A 220 14.81 -12.60 -8.86
C ASP A 220 14.32 -12.61 -7.39
N VAL A 221 13.02 -12.51 -7.15
CA VAL A 221 12.44 -12.49 -5.80
C VAL A 221 12.13 -13.88 -5.25
N TRP A 222 12.01 -14.89 -6.11
CA TRP A 222 11.57 -16.24 -5.74
C TRP A 222 12.31 -16.89 -4.58
N PRO A 223 13.65 -16.75 -4.46
CA PRO A 223 14.39 -17.27 -3.31
C PRO A 223 13.90 -16.73 -1.97
N ALA A 224 13.35 -15.51 -1.92
CA ALA A 224 12.89 -14.88 -0.69
C ALA A 224 11.58 -15.45 -0.16
N LEU A 225 10.80 -16.15 -0.99
CA LEU A 225 9.56 -16.82 -0.57
C LEU A 225 9.90 -18.12 0.16
N ALA A 226 9.29 -18.35 1.31
CA ALA A 226 9.43 -19.59 2.08
C ALA A 226 8.89 -20.79 1.31
N GLN A 227 9.40 -21.99 1.57
CA GLN A 227 8.78 -23.23 1.12
C GLN A 227 7.38 -23.35 1.74
N GLY A 228 6.39 -23.70 0.93
CA GLY A 228 4.97 -23.68 1.32
C GLY A 228 4.34 -22.28 1.37
N GLY A 229 5.14 -21.22 1.15
CA GLY A 229 4.67 -19.84 1.10
C GLY A 229 3.82 -19.56 -0.13
N ILE A 230 3.04 -18.47 -0.06
CA ILE A 230 2.08 -18.07 -1.10
C ILE A 230 2.69 -16.97 -1.97
N PHE A 231 2.56 -17.12 -3.28
CA PHE A 231 2.86 -16.09 -4.26
C PHE A 231 1.56 -15.63 -4.92
N VAL A 232 1.16 -14.37 -4.72
CA VAL A 232 0.02 -13.74 -5.40
C VAL A 232 0.55 -12.92 -6.55
N TYR A 233 0.23 -13.32 -7.77
CA TYR A 233 0.60 -12.66 -9.00
C TYR A 233 -0.55 -11.82 -9.52
N SER A 234 -0.30 -10.57 -9.90
CA SER A 234 -1.32 -9.72 -10.51
C SER A 234 -0.76 -8.77 -11.55
N THR A 235 -1.62 -8.37 -12.49
CA THR A 235 -1.35 -7.37 -13.52
C THR A 235 -2.60 -6.54 -13.80
N CYS A 236 -2.44 -5.35 -14.36
CA CYS A 236 -3.56 -4.57 -14.91
C CYS A 236 -3.68 -4.78 -16.44
N THR A 237 -3.53 -6.01 -16.92
CA THR A 237 -3.67 -6.37 -18.33
C THR A 237 -4.55 -7.60 -18.50
N PHE A 238 -5.02 -7.88 -19.71
CA PHE A 238 -5.97 -8.96 -19.98
C PHE A 238 -5.34 -10.12 -20.77
N ASN A 239 -4.25 -9.86 -21.50
CA ASN A 239 -3.68 -10.84 -22.41
C ASN A 239 -3.15 -12.08 -21.68
N LYS A 240 -3.26 -13.23 -22.32
CA LYS A 240 -2.85 -14.52 -21.74
C LYS A 240 -1.33 -14.65 -21.54
N TYR A 241 -0.51 -13.93 -22.29
CA TYR A 241 0.96 -14.07 -22.28
C TYR A 241 1.55 -13.55 -20.97
N GLU A 242 1.12 -12.36 -20.57
CA GLU A 242 1.53 -11.75 -19.32
C GLU A 242 0.83 -12.36 -18.09
N ASN A 243 -0.28 -13.08 -18.28
CA ASN A 243 -1.13 -13.62 -17.21
C ASN A 243 -0.96 -15.13 -17.05
N ASP A 244 -1.85 -15.94 -17.62
CA ASP A 244 -1.82 -17.40 -17.48
C ASP A 244 -0.51 -18.01 -18.00
N GLY A 245 0.10 -17.44 -19.05
CA GLY A 245 1.40 -17.87 -19.56
C GLY A 245 2.54 -17.69 -18.55
N ASN A 246 2.52 -16.61 -17.76
CA ASN A 246 3.47 -16.43 -16.68
C ASN A 246 3.16 -17.30 -15.47
N MET A 247 1.88 -17.52 -15.16
CA MET A 247 1.47 -18.44 -14.09
C MET A 247 1.94 -19.88 -14.38
N ASP A 248 1.76 -20.33 -15.61
CA ASP A 248 2.25 -21.64 -16.08
C ASP A 248 3.78 -21.73 -15.98
N TRP A 249 4.48 -20.71 -16.46
CA TRP A 249 5.94 -20.63 -16.38
C TRP A 249 6.44 -20.69 -14.92
N ILE A 250 5.83 -19.94 -13.98
CA ILE A 250 6.20 -19.96 -12.56
C ILE A 250 6.02 -21.36 -11.98
N SER A 251 4.90 -22.01 -12.29
CA SER A 251 4.63 -23.37 -11.82
C SER A 251 5.69 -24.36 -12.28
N ASN A 252 6.00 -24.36 -13.57
CA ASN A 252 6.89 -25.34 -14.18
C ASN A 252 8.37 -25.08 -13.90
N GLU A 253 8.82 -23.82 -14.00
CA GLU A 253 10.25 -23.49 -13.93
C GLU A 253 10.74 -23.17 -12.51
N LEU A 254 9.85 -22.65 -11.63
CA LEU A 254 10.24 -22.23 -10.29
C LEU A 254 9.75 -23.20 -9.19
N GLY A 255 8.97 -24.21 -9.55
CA GLY A 255 8.46 -25.22 -8.63
C GLY A 255 7.35 -24.68 -7.73
N ALA A 256 6.14 -24.57 -8.28
CA ALA A 256 4.97 -24.12 -7.56
C ALA A 256 3.69 -24.86 -8.01
N GLU A 257 2.69 -24.87 -7.14
CA GLU A 257 1.35 -25.40 -7.43
C GLU A 257 0.35 -24.25 -7.49
N HIS A 258 -0.58 -24.32 -8.45
CA HIS A 258 -1.66 -23.33 -8.56
C HIS A 258 -2.64 -23.44 -7.39
N MET A 259 -3.01 -22.30 -6.80
CA MET A 259 -3.94 -22.17 -5.69
C MET A 259 -5.27 -21.51 -6.08
N THR A 260 -5.35 -20.95 -7.30
CA THR A 260 -6.58 -20.34 -7.81
C THR A 260 -7.43 -21.36 -8.56
N GLY A 261 -8.71 -21.08 -8.62
CA GLY A 261 -9.68 -21.99 -9.23
C GLY A 261 -10.88 -22.21 -8.32
N ASN A 262 -11.09 -23.43 -7.81
CA ASN A 262 -12.20 -23.72 -6.93
C ASN A 262 -11.94 -23.33 -5.46
N ASP A 263 -10.69 -23.01 -5.13
CA ASP A 263 -10.27 -22.74 -3.76
C ASP A 263 -10.62 -21.32 -3.29
N ILE A 264 -10.93 -20.41 -4.21
CA ILE A 264 -11.37 -19.05 -3.88
C ILE A 264 -12.89 -19.01 -3.79
N VAL A 265 -13.40 -18.85 -2.58
CA VAL A 265 -14.84 -18.73 -2.29
C VAL A 265 -15.29 -17.29 -2.43
N GLY A 266 -16.56 -17.08 -2.82
CA GLY A 266 -17.17 -15.74 -2.89
C GLY A 266 -16.75 -14.94 -4.13
N ILE A 267 -16.46 -15.62 -5.24
CA ILE A 267 -16.29 -14.99 -6.54
C ILE A 267 -17.63 -14.42 -7.00
N SER A 268 -17.64 -13.12 -7.29
CA SER A 268 -18.83 -12.40 -7.75
C SER A 268 -19.11 -12.68 -9.22
N ASP A 269 -20.40 -12.54 -9.59
CA ASP A 269 -20.78 -12.53 -11.00
C ASP A 269 -19.97 -11.47 -11.78
N GLY A 270 -19.60 -11.81 -13.02
CA GLY A 270 -18.79 -10.94 -13.88
C GLY A 270 -17.28 -11.13 -13.74
N VAL A 271 -16.77 -11.82 -12.71
CA VAL A 271 -15.36 -12.20 -12.64
C VAL A 271 -15.12 -13.40 -13.55
N ILE A 272 -14.26 -13.24 -14.55
CA ILE A 272 -13.96 -14.29 -15.54
C ILE A 272 -12.87 -15.19 -14.98
N LYS A 273 -13.17 -16.49 -14.84
CA LYS A 273 -12.17 -17.49 -14.48
C LYS A 273 -11.34 -17.85 -15.71
N THR A 274 -10.03 -17.78 -15.56
CA THR A 274 -9.05 -18.20 -16.59
C THR A 274 -8.48 -19.59 -16.27
N ALA A 275 -7.46 -20.02 -16.97
CA ALA A 275 -6.82 -21.32 -16.71
C ALA A 275 -6.21 -21.39 -15.30
N TYR A 276 -5.57 -20.31 -14.85
CA TYR A 276 -4.78 -20.29 -13.60
C TYR A 276 -5.13 -19.14 -12.66
N GLY A 277 -6.12 -18.31 -13.02
CA GLY A 277 -6.47 -17.15 -12.23
C GLY A 277 -7.86 -16.61 -12.54
N TYR A 278 -8.01 -15.31 -12.30
CA TYR A 278 -9.23 -14.55 -12.50
C TYR A 278 -8.94 -13.27 -13.24
N SER A 279 -9.77 -12.92 -14.22
CA SER A 279 -9.70 -11.68 -14.96
C SER A 279 -10.95 -10.85 -14.72
N LEU A 280 -10.75 -9.61 -14.33
CA LEU A 280 -11.78 -8.59 -14.17
C LEU A 280 -11.67 -7.67 -15.38
N VAL A 281 -12.72 -7.61 -16.18
CA VAL A 281 -12.70 -6.90 -17.47
C VAL A 281 -13.84 -5.88 -17.52
N PRO A 282 -13.62 -4.65 -18.02
CA PRO A 282 -14.68 -3.68 -18.26
C PRO A 282 -15.84 -4.29 -19.06
N GLY A 283 -17.08 -3.96 -18.68
CA GLY A 283 -18.28 -4.54 -19.27
C GLY A 283 -18.85 -5.72 -18.47
N PHE A 284 -18.01 -6.45 -17.73
CA PHE A 284 -18.43 -7.50 -16.81
C PHE A 284 -18.41 -7.02 -15.38
N VAL A 285 -17.44 -6.15 -15.04
CA VAL A 285 -17.30 -5.53 -13.72
C VAL A 285 -17.21 -4.00 -13.84
N GLU A 286 -17.58 -3.33 -12.77
CA GLU A 286 -17.38 -1.87 -12.65
C GLU A 286 -15.97 -1.59 -12.12
N GLY A 287 -14.98 -1.62 -13.00
CA GLY A 287 -13.57 -1.39 -12.74
C GLY A 287 -12.79 -1.30 -14.05
N GLU A 288 -11.49 -1.00 -13.97
CA GLU A 288 -10.66 -0.76 -15.14
C GLU A 288 -9.97 -2.02 -15.66
N GLY A 289 -9.88 -3.01 -14.79
CA GLY A 289 -9.31 -4.31 -15.14
C GLY A 289 -8.18 -4.74 -14.22
N GLN A 290 -8.16 -6.03 -13.95
CA GLN A 290 -7.14 -6.69 -13.13
C GLN A 290 -7.13 -8.17 -13.43
N TYR A 291 -5.94 -8.74 -13.55
CA TYR A 291 -5.74 -10.19 -13.44
C TYR A 291 -5.17 -10.51 -12.06
N CYS A 292 -5.57 -11.64 -11.48
CA CYS A 292 -5.00 -12.12 -10.24
C CYS A 292 -5.00 -13.65 -10.20
N GLY A 293 -3.84 -14.24 -9.93
CA GLY A 293 -3.66 -15.65 -9.69
C GLY A 293 -2.76 -15.90 -8.49
N ALA A 294 -2.73 -17.12 -7.97
CA ALA A 294 -1.91 -17.48 -6.82
C ALA A 294 -1.29 -18.86 -6.94
N LEU A 295 -0.09 -19.00 -6.37
CA LEU A 295 0.67 -20.23 -6.35
C LEU A 295 1.22 -20.48 -4.94
N ARG A 296 1.41 -21.77 -4.61
CA ARG A 296 2.15 -22.22 -3.44
C ARG A 296 3.53 -22.71 -3.86
N LYS A 297 4.59 -22.18 -3.28
CA LYS A 297 5.95 -22.63 -3.55
C LYS A 297 6.15 -24.06 -3.02
N THR A 298 6.54 -24.97 -3.89
CA THR A 298 6.87 -26.37 -3.54
C THR A 298 8.37 -26.61 -3.49
N SER A 299 9.16 -25.81 -4.24
CA SER A 299 10.61 -25.92 -4.27
C SER A 299 11.24 -25.60 -2.91
N GLU A 300 12.31 -26.35 -2.58
CA GLU A 300 13.07 -26.14 -1.34
C GLU A 300 13.77 -24.79 -1.33
N VAL A 301 13.97 -24.25 -0.14
CA VAL A 301 14.77 -23.03 0.09
C VAL A 301 16.05 -23.43 0.83
N GLU A 302 17.20 -23.11 0.24
CA GLU A 302 18.44 -23.14 1.00
C GLU A 302 18.40 -22.08 2.10
N PHE A 303 18.17 -22.51 3.32
CA PHE A 303 18.18 -21.61 4.47
C PHE A 303 19.61 -21.16 4.72
N ARG A 304 19.90 -19.88 4.49
CA ARG A 304 21.14 -19.23 4.93
C ARG A 304 20.82 -18.37 6.14
N GLU A 305 21.48 -18.68 7.24
CA GLU A 305 21.41 -17.84 8.44
C GLU A 305 21.83 -16.40 8.06
N ILE A 306 20.94 -15.42 8.28
CA ILE A 306 21.24 -14.01 8.02
C ILE A 306 22.34 -13.61 9.00
N ARG A 307 23.58 -13.55 8.54
CA ARG A 307 24.72 -13.13 9.38
C ARG A 307 24.55 -11.66 9.72
N GLU A 308 24.38 -11.35 10.99
CA GLU A 308 24.41 -9.98 11.48
C GLU A 308 25.74 -9.32 11.08
N ARG A 309 25.70 -8.40 10.13
CA ARG A 309 26.84 -7.52 9.86
C ARG A 309 26.92 -6.53 11.02
N HIS A 310 27.89 -6.70 11.90
CA HIS A 310 28.22 -5.70 12.89
C HIS A 310 28.50 -4.38 12.17
N GLN A 311 27.59 -3.44 12.29
CA GLN A 311 27.83 -2.07 11.81
C GLN A 311 29.03 -1.52 12.56
N ARG A 312 30.08 -1.13 11.84
CA ARG A 312 31.18 -0.37 12.43
C ARG A 312 30.61 0.96 12.92
N PRO A 313 30.82 1.36 14.19
CA PRO A 313 30.33 2.65 14.67
C PRO A 313 30.87 3.74 13.75
N GLY A 314 29.94 4.54 13.19
CA GLY A 314 30.28 5.68 12.36
C GLY A 314 31.18 6.65 13.13
N LYS A 315 32.17 7.24 12.47
CA LYS A 315 33.07 8.24 13.07
C LYS A 315 32.23 9.42 13.62
N GLY A 316 32.36 9.61 14.94
CA GLY A 316 31.60 10.52 15.80
C GLY A 316 31.27 11.91 15.23
N GLY A 317 29.97 12.08 14.91
CA GLY A 317 29.32 13.38 15.04
C GLY A 317 28.75 13.47 16.46
N LYS A 318 28.49 14.66 16.99
CA LYS A 318 27.74 14.82 18.23
C LYS A 318 26.35 14.22 18.03
N GLU A 319 26.11 13.05 18.65
CA GLU A 319 24.78 12.43 18.61
C GLU A 319 23.81 13.30 19.40
N THR A 320 22.73 13.70 18.76
CA THR A 320 21.60 14.34 19.45
C THR A 320 21.01 13.32 20.42
N PRO A 321 20.85 13.66 21.73
CA PRO A 321 20.32 12.70 22.68
C PRO A 321 18.87 12.35 22.37
N MET A 322 18.50 11.08 22.53
CA MET A 322 17.10 10.63 22.41
C MET A 322 16.23 11.35 23.43
N PRO A 323 15.13 12.03 23.04
CA PRO A 323 14.17 12.62 23.96
C PRO A 323 13.61 11.56 24.93
N LYS A 324 13.35 11.95 26.17
CA LYS A 324 12.79 11.05 27.20
C LYS A 324 11.26 11.03 27.16
N GLY A 325 10.66 9.92 27.59
CA GLY A 325 9.22 9.81 27.77
C GLY A 325 8.44 9.54 26.49
N LEU A 326 9.13 9.13 25.42
CA LEU A 326 8.50 8.83 24.11
C LEU A 326 7.50 7.69 24.21
N GLU A 327 7.73 6.72 25.09
CA GLU A 327 6.85 5.59 25.37
C GLU A 327 5.46 6.01 25.84
N LYS A 328 5.35 7.17 26.49
CA LYS A 328 4.08 7.73 26.97
C LYS A 328 3.18 8.25 25.87
N LEU A 329 3.75 8.52 24.70
CA LEU A 329 3.04 8.98 23.51
C LEU A 329 2.32 7.86 22.77
N LEU A 330 2.69 6.60 23.05
CA LEU A 330 2.28 5.45 22.28
C LEU A 330 1.28 4.57 23.04
N ASN A 331 0.40 3.91 22.30
CA ASN A 331 -0.60 2.98 22.82
C ASN A 331 -0.11 1.51 22.87
N ARG A 332 1.16 1.28 22.47
CA ARG A 332 1.81 -0.06 22.45
C ARG A 332 3.31 0.08 22.61
N ASP A 333 3.97 -1.02 22.94
CA ASP A 333 5.42 -1.08 23.05
C ASP A 333 6.10 -0.89 21.68
N ALA A 334 7.14 -0.08 21.66
CA ALA A 334 7.93 0.20 20.46
C ALA A 334 9.42 0.36 20.78
N SER A 335 10.24 0.03 19.79
CA SER A 335 11.65 0.37 19.76
C SER A 335 11.84 1.72 19.08
N PHE A 336 12.53 2.65 19.75
CA PHE A 336 12.82 3.97 19.18
C PHE A 336 14.16 3.96 18.47
N ARG A 337 14.19 4.57 17.29
CA ARG A 337 15.37 4.72 16.45
C ARG A 337 15.56 6.18 16.11
N MET A 338 16.80 6.60 15.92
CA MET A 338 17.12 7.95 15.51
C MET A 338 18.02 7.92 14.27
N LYS A 339 17.63 8.64 13.23
CA LYS A 339 18.44 8.87 12.03
C LYS A 339 18.58 10.39 11.84
N GLY A 340 19.80 10.90 12.04
CA GLY A 340 19.96 12.35 12.23
C GLY A 340 19.18 12.82 13.47
N ASP A 341 18.31 13.80 13.31
CA ASP A 341 17.42 14.29 14.36
C ASP A 341 16.01 13.69 14.32
N THR A 342 15.70 12.85 13.34
CA THR A 342 14.38 12.22 13.22
C THR A 342 14.28 10.99 14.11
N VAL A 343 13.26 10.99 14.95
CA VAL A 343 12.91 9.87 15.84
C VAL A 343 11.79 9.05 15.20
N THR A 344 11.98 7.76 15.13
CA THR A 344 11.00 6.80 14.59
C THR A 344 10.66 5.74 15.63
N ALA A 345 9.40 5.37 15.74
CA ALA A 345 8.92 4.27 16.57
C ALA A 345 8.57 3.07 15.69
N VAL A 346 9.18 1.94 15.96
CA VAL A 346 8.89 0.64 15.33
C VAL A 346 8.25 -0.26 16.39
N PRO A 347 7.06 -0.85 16.15
CA PRO A 347 6.45 -1.77 17.10
C PRO A 347 7.40 -2.86 17.57
N ALA A 348 7.44 -3.13 18.88
CA ALA A 348 8.38 -4.06 19.48
C ALA A 348 8.33 -5.46 18.83
N ALA A 349 7.12 -5.91 18.44
CA ALA A 349 6.90 -7.21 17.81
C ALA A 349 7.69 -7.42 16.50
N ILE A 350 8.04 -6.33 15.78
CA ILE A 350 8.74 -6.39 14.48
C ILE A 350 10.11 -5.72 14.51
N ALA A 351 10.51 -5.13 15.62
CA ALA A 351 11.74 -4.30 15.70
C ALA A 351 13.01 -5.07 15.30
N GLN A 352 13.14 -6.33 15.70
CA GLN A 352 14.27 -7.17 15.33
C GLN A 352 14.26 -7.55 13.84
N LEU A 353 13.08 -7.83 13.29
CA LEU A 353 12.93 -8.11 11.84
C LEU A 353 13.32 -6.89 11.01
N VAL A 354 12.90 -5.69 11.40
CA VAL A 354 13.29 -4.44 10.72
C VAL A 354 14.80 -4.22 10.81
N ALA A 355 15.44 -4.52 11.96
CA ALA A 355 16.90 -4.43 12.08
C ALA A 355 17.64 -5.40 11.13
N SER A 356 17.09 -6.59 10.93
CA SER A 356 17.63 -7.56 9.96
C SER A 356 17.46 -7.10 8.51
N LEU A 357 16.31 -6.48 8.18
CA LEU A 357 16.08 -5.93 6.84
C LEU A 357 17.05 -4.79 6.51
N GLU A 358 17.37 -3.90 7.46
CA GLU A 358 18.31 -2.78 7.28
C GLU A 358 19.72 -3.21 6.88
N GLN A 359 20.10 -4.44 7.17
CA GLN A 359 21.40 -4.98 6.79
C GLN A 359 21.47 -5.40 5.32
N ASN A 360 20.32 -5.66 4.70
CA ASN A 360 20.23 -6.25 3.37
C ASN A 360 19.52 -5.35 2.35
N LEU A 361 18.61 -4.48 2.80
CA LEU A 361 17.74 -3.65 1.96
C LEU A 361 17.89 -2.16 2.27
N HIS A 362 17.59 -1.35 1.27
CA HIS A 362 17.50 0.10 1.41
C HIS A 362 16.13 0.51 1.95
N ILE A 363 16.05 0.70 3.27
CA ILE A 363 14.82 1.14 3.93
C ILE A 363 14.65 2.65 3.77
N VAL A 364 13.50 3.03 3.21
CA VAL A 364 13.06 4.42 3.03
C VAL A 364 12.27 4.91 4.25
N ALA A 365 11.34 4.06 4.74
CA ALA A 365 10.56 4.32 5.94
C ALA A 365 10.29 3.02 6.70
N ALA A 366 10.25 3.06 8.02
CA ALA A 366 9.91 1.92 8.87
C ALA A 366 9.22 2.40 10.15
N GLY A 367 8.03 1.88 10.42
CA GLY A 367 7.24 2.31 11.56
C GLY A 367 6.67 3.72 11.38
N THR A 368 6.59 4.49 12.46
CA THR A 368 6.02 5.84 12.48
C THR A 368 7.10 6.87 12.80
N ALA A 369 7.20 7.94 12.02
CA ALA A 369 7.98 9.12 12.38
C ALA A 369 7.31 9.83 13.57
N VAL A 370 7.97 9.77 14.73
CA VAL A 370 7.44 10.36 15.99
C VAL A 370 7.67 11.85 16.02
N GLY A 371 8.81 12.30 15.52
CA GLY A 371 9.15 13.71 15.49
C GLY A 371 10.64 13.97 15.29
N THR A 372 10.99 15.25 15.41
CA THR A 372 12.38 15.73 15.33
C THR A 372 12.88 16.10 16.71
N ALA A 373 14.02 15.56 17.12
CA ALA A 373 14.68 15.90 18.38
C ALA A 373 15.37 17.27 18.24
N LYS A 374 15.03 18.19 19.16
CA LYS A 374 15.72 19.48 19.31
C LYS A 374 16.28 19.56 20.73
N GLY A 375 17.50 19.06 20.94
CA GLY A 375 18.05 18.82 22.25
C GLY A 375 17.23 17.76 23.00
N SER A 376 16.68 18.10 24.17
CA SER A 376 15.81 17.21 24.94
C SER A 376 14.32 17.28 24.57
N ILE A 377 13.95 18.16 23.63
CA ILE A 377 12.55 18.40 23.22
C ILE A 377 12.26 17.66 21.94
N LEU A 378 11.09 17.01 21.88
CA LEU A 378 10.53 16.47 20.65
C LEU A 378 9.61 17.50 19.98
N VAL A 379 9.82 17.77 18.71
CA VAL A 379 8.84 18.43 17.84
C VAL A 379 8.09 17.31 17.12
N PRO A 380 6.78 17.10 17.40
CA PRO A 380 6.06 15.95 16.83
C PRO A 380 5.95 16.06 15.32
N ASP A 381 6.03 14.90 14.65
CA ASP A 381 5.82 14.79 13.23
C ASP A 381 4.32 14.64 12.91
N ALA A 382 3.90 15.11 11.71
CA ALA A 382 2.53 14.95 11.25
C ALA A 382 2.12 13.46 11.16
N ASP A 383 3.07 12.59 10.81
CA ASP A 383 2.83 11.15 10.67
C ASP A 383 2.42 10.51 12.01
N LEU A 384 2.92 11.04 13.13
CA LEU A 384 2.52 10.57 14.46
C LEU A 384 1.02 10.80 14.70
N ALA A 385 0.48 11.99 14.33
CA ALA A 385 -0.95 12.28 14.49
C ALA A 385 -1.84 11.34 13.66
N LEU A 386 -1.34 10.90 12.51
CA LEU A 386 -2.07 10.04 11.58
C LEU A 386 -1.89 8.54 11.88
N SER A 387 -0.94 8.20 12.75
CA SER A 387 -0.58 6.81 13.01
C SER A 387 -1.49 6.14 14.04
N LEU A 388 -1.77 4.85 13.79
CA LEU A 388 -2.51 3.98 14.72
C LEU A 388 -1.73 3.67 16.01
N ILE A 389 -0.46 4.12 16.11
CA ILE A 389 0.35 3.90 17.32
C ILE A 389 0.23 5.05 18.34
N LEU A 390 -0.27 6.23 17.90
CA LEU A 390 -0.45 7.36 18.81
C LEU A 390 -1.49 7.03 19.88
N LYS A 391 -1.16 7.28 21.14
CA LYS A 391 -2.10 7.21 22.24
C LYS A 391 -3.07 8.40 22.18
N GLU A 392 -4.36 8.17 22.35
CA GLU A 392 -5.41 9.16 22.12
C GLU A 392 -5.26 10.44 22.93
N ASP A 393 -4.83 10.32 24.18
CA ASP A 393 -4.66 11.41 25.15
C ASP A 393 -3.21 11.90 25.28
N ALA A 394 -2.32 11.50 24.38
CA ALA A 394 -0.90 11.87 24.44
C ALA A 394 -0.65 13.37 24.18
N PHE A 395 -1.55 14.02 23.47
CA PHE A 395 -1.53 15.46 23.18
C PHE A 395 -2.94 16.06 23.36
N PRO A 396 -3.05 17.32 23.76
CA PRO A 396 -4.30 18.07 23.62
C PRO A 396 -4.79 18.01 22.18
N SER A 397 -6.10 17.97 21.97
CA SER A 397 -6.68 17.97 20.63
C SER A 397 -7.81 18.99 20.53
N VAL A 398 -8.07 19.48 19.33
CA VAL A 398 -9.15 20.43 19.04
C VAL A 398 -9.89 20.03 17.78
N GLU A 399 -11.22 20.02 17.88
CA GLU A 399 -12.12 19.85 16.73
C GLU A 399 -12.23 21.17 15.98
N VAL A 400 -12.11 21.07 14.64
CA VAL A 400 -12.27 22.21 13.75
C VAL A 400 -13.32 21.93 12.69
N ASP A 401 -13.96 22.98 12.22
CA ASP A 401 -14.89 22.90 11.09
C ASP A 401 -14.14 22.63 9.76
N ARG A 402 -14.90 22.29 8.72
CA ARG A 402 -14.35 21.98 7.40
C ARG A 402 -13.49 23.13 6.83
N LYS A 403 -13.92 24.37 7.03
CA LYS A 403 -13.19 25.56 6.53
C LYS A 403 -11.82 25.67 7.18
N THR A 404 -11.75 25.53 8.49
CA THR A 404 -10.51 25.59 9.28
C THR A 404 -9.63 24.37 8.97
N ALA A 405 -10.22 23.17 8.79
CA ALA A 405 -9.49 21.98 8.37
C ALA A 405 -8.80 22.17 7.01
N LEU A 406 -9.52 22.70 6.01
CA LEU A 406 -8.94 23.01 4.69
C LEU A 406 -7.86 24.09 4.76
N ALA A 407 -8.07 25.15 5.56
CA ALA A 407 -7.05 26.18 5.80
C ALA A 407 -5.77 25.59 6.43
N TYR A 408 -5.91 24.68 7.40
CA TYR A 408 -4.80 23.92 7.98
C TYR A 408 -4.04 23.10 6.93
N LEU A 409 -4.76 22.34 6.11
CA LEU A 409 -4.20 21.50 5.05
C LEU A 409 -3.59 22.32 3.90
N HIS A 410 -4.12 23.51 3.64
CA HIS A 410 -3.56 24.49 2.70
C HIS A 410 -2.36 25.25 3.31
N ARG A 411 -2.11 25.08 4.63
CA ARG A 411 -1.10 25.80 5.43
C ARG A 411 -1.34 27.29 5.57
N ASP A 412 -2.57 27.72 5.53
CA ASP A 412 -2.95 29.08 5.90
C ASP A 412 -2.89 29.27 7.42
N ALA A 413 -2.87 30.52 7.83
CA ALA A 413 -2.94 30.85 9.25
C ALA A 413 -4.31 30.48 9.80
N ILE A 414 -4.34 29.69 10.88
CA ILE A 414 -5.55 29.34 11.60
C ILE A 414 -5.50 29.88 13.03
N THR A 415 -6.67 30.15 13.59
CA THR A 415 -6.84 30.54 14.99
C THR A 415 -7.65 29.46 15.69
N LEU A 416 -7.18 29.04 16.86
CA LEU A 416 -7.89 28.07 17.68
C LEU A 416 -8.72 28.78 18.76
N PRO A 417 -9.72 28.11 19.34
CA PRO A 417 -10.49 28.62 20.47
C PRO A 417 -9.55 29.08 21.62
N PRO A 418 -9.86 30.20 22.31
CA PRO A 418 -8.99 30.77 23.33
C PRO A 418 -8.65 29.83 24.49
N GLU A 419 -9.53 28.87 24.77
CA GLU A 419 -9.38 27.83 25.81
C GLU A 419 -8.44 26.70 25.39
N THR A 420 -8.00 26.64 24.12
CA THR A 420 -7.11 25.59 23.66
C THR A 420 -5.72 25.71 24.32
N ASP A 421 -5.23 24.62 24.86
CA ASP A 421 -3.91 24.54 25.52
C ASP A 421 -2.78 25.06 24.62
N LYS A 422 -1.80 25.77 25.22
CA LYS A 422 -0.57 26.15 24.52
C LYS A 422 0.35 24.96 24.37
N GLY A 423 1.10 24.92 23.26
CA GLY A 423 2.01 23.82 22.96
C GLY A 423 1.60 23.07 21.70
N TYR A 424 1.94 21.79 21.62
CA TYR A 424 1.57 20.95 20.48
C TYR A 424 0.14 20.42 20.66
N VAL A 425 -0.70 20.65 19.67
CA VAL A 425 -2.13 20.31 19.66
C VAL A 425 -2.44 19.53 18.38
N VAL A 426 -3.19 18.44 18.50
CA VAL A 426 -3.71 17.67 17.36
C VAL A 426 -4.94 18.39 16.81
N ILE A 427 -4.92 18.71 15.51
CA ILE A 427 -6.10 19.18 14.78
C ILE A 427 -6.93 17.98 14.38
N LYS A 428 -8.22 17.98 14.74
CA LYS A 428 -9.18 16.95 14.34
C LYS A 428 -10.33 17.58 13.54
N HIS A 429 -10.86 16.82 12.59
CA HIS A 429 -12.09 17.16 11.88
C HIS A 429 -13.02 15.95 11.89
N GLU A 430 -14.21 16.13 12.47
CA GLU A 430 -15.18 15.04 12.69
C GLU A 430 -14.55 13.80 13.35
N GLY A 431 -13.74 14.05 14.41
CA GLY A 431 -13.03 13.02 15.17
C GLY A 431 -11.78 12.45 14.49
N LEU A 432 -11.49 12.82 13.24
CA LEU A 432 -10.33 12.33 12.49
C LEU A 432 -9.13 13.26 12.66
N PRO A 433 -7.97 12.77 13.17
CA PRO A 433 -6.74 13.55 13.22
C PRO A 433 -6.24 13.93 11.83
N LEU A 434 -5.82 15.20 11.67
CA LEU A 434 -5.23 15.73 10.43
C LEU A 434 -3.74 16.06 10.57
N GLY A 435 -3.24 16.22 11.80
CA GLY A 435 -1.84 16.57 12.08
C GLY A 435 -1.71 17.49 13.28
N PHE A 436 -0.55 18.13 13.43
CA PHE A 436 -0.22 18.99 14.57
C PHE A 436 -0.10 20.46 14.20
N VAL A 437 -0.40 21.30 15.19
CA VAL A 437 0.03 22.70 15.24
C VAL A 437 0.80 22.95 16.54
N LYS A 438 1.63 24.00 16.55
CA LYS A 438 2.14 24.59 17.79
C LYS A 438 1.30 25.82 18.14
N ASN A 439 0.41 25.71 19.12
CA ASN A 439 -0.41 26.81 19.62
C ASN A 439 0.43 27.72 20.51
N LEU A 440 0.51 29.00 20.18
CA LEU A 440 1.19 30.05 20.96
C LEU A 440 0.20 30.95 21.74
N GLY A 441 -1.10 30.64 21.61
CA GLY A 441 -2.21 31.38 22.23
C GLY A 441 -2.81 32.42 21.26
N ASN A 442 -2.04 33.29 20.70
CA ASN A 442 -2.50 34.34 19.76
C ASN A 442 -2.36 33.93 18.29
N ARG A 443 -1.64 32.86 18.00
CA ARG A 443 -1.42 32.29 16.65
C ARG A 443 -0.99 30.83 16.74
N CYS A 444 -1.16 30.11 15.66
CA CYS A 444 -0.70 28.72 15.52
C CYS A 444 0.36 28.60 14.41
N ASN A 445 1.42 27.84 14.69
CA ASN A 445 2.37 27.44 13.66
C ASN A 445 1.99 26.03 13.16
N SER A 446 1.66 25.91 11.89
CA SER A 446 1.33 24.62 11.27
C SER A 446 2.56 23.71 11.19
N LEU A 447 2.39 22.44 11.57
CA LEU A 447 3.36 21.36 11.39
C LEU A 447 2.98 20.45 10.19
N HIS A 448 1.93 20.81 9.44
CA HIS A 448 1.56 20.08 8.23
C HIS A 448 2.70 20.10 7.20
N PRO A 449 3.11 18.94 6.62
CA PRO A 449 4.22 18.88 5.67
C PRO A 449 3.97 19.72 4.42
N GLN A 450 4.99 20.44 3.94
CA GLN A 450 4.88 21.24 2.72
C GLN A 450 4.61 20.37 1.48
N SER A 451 5.12 19.15 1.47
CA SER A 451 4.90 18.17 0.39
C SER A 451 3.42 17.78 0.23
N ARG A 452 2.67 17.72 1.34
CA ARG A 452 1.25 17.32 1.39
C ARG A 452 0.27 18.48 1.33
N ARG A 453 0.79 19.73 1.20
CA ARG A 453 -0.05 20.92 1.14
C ARG A 453 -1.04 20.87 -0.02
N ILE A 454 -2.32 21.19 0.22
CA ILE A 454 -3.30 21.48 -0.82
C ILE A 454 -2.81 22.70 -1.62
N ARG A 455 -2.76 22.60 -2.96
CA ARG A 455 -2.27 23.67 -3.83
C ARG A 455 -3.38 24.37 -4.63
N MET A 456 -4.58 23.81 -4.60
CA MET A 456 -5.74 24.38 -5.28
C MET A 456 -6.49 25.35 -4.36
N ASP A 457 -7.34 26.20 -4.96
CA ASP A 457 -8.20 27.13 -4.23
C ASP A 457 -9.18 26.34 -3.33
N ILE A 458 -9.14 26.62 -2.02
CA ILE A 458 -9.96 25.98 -0.98
C ILE A 458 -11.30 26.68 -0.74
N ASN A 459 -11.57 27.80 -1.42
CA ASN A 459 -12.79 28.59 -1.27
C ASN A 459 -13.86 28.29 -2.35
N ARG A 460 -13.65 27.23 -3.10
CA ARG A 460 -14.59 26.79 -4.15
C ARG A 460 -15.69 25.90 -3.61
#